data_4e75e0dca9d8d3ba370bfcd7c7e02efb
#
_entry.id   4e75e0dca9d8d3ba370bfcd7c7e02efb
#
_cell.length_a   1.000
_cell.length_b   1.000
_cell.length_c   1.000
_cell.angle_alpha   90.00
_cell.angle_beta   90.00
_cell.angle_gamma   90.00
#
_symmetry.space_group_name_H-M   'P 1'
#
loop_
_entity.id
_entity.type
_entity.pdbx_description
1 polymer ?
#
loop_
_entity_poly.entity_id
_entity_poly.type
_entity_poly.pdbx_seq_one_letter_code
_entity_poly.pdbx_strand_id
1 'polypeptide(L)'
;QISESFEGVIDVKGEKFVLKTPDMNIWFDGRNQWTYLERNEEVNVTLPSDEELQMTNPILSLRFYKKGFNAIFKGESTAANGKTCWDIELVPKKKKDIDVIELQIEKKSSIPVSITIVTKQGIHNTIRINEIKTGVNQSDSCFIFEKKEYPNAEIIDLR
;
A
#
# COMPACT_ATOMS: atom_id res chain seq x y z
N GLN A 1 -4.89 -12.14 18.69
CA GLN A 1 -5.03 -11.46 17.41
C GLN A 1 -4.28 -10.14 17.43
N ILE A 2 -3.35 -9.96 16.53
CA ILE A 2 -2.51 -8.77 16.45
C ILE A 2 -3.06 -7.88 15.33
N SER A 3 -3.29 -6.60 15.65
CA SER A 3 -3.74 -5.62 14.68
C SER A 3 -2.77 -4.44 14.65
N GLU A 4 -2.36 -4.06 13.45
CA GLU A 4 -1.57 -2.86 13.24
C GLU A 4 -2.29 -1.97 12.23
N SER A 5 -2.34 -0.67 12.50
CA SER A 5 -2.98 0.29 11.61
C SER A 5 -2.02 1.42 11.29
N PHE A 6 -1.95 1.76 10.01
CA PHE A 6 -1.14 2.86 9.53
C PHE A 6 -2.04 3.83 8.79
N GLU A 7 -1.81 5.13 8.99
CA GLU A 7 -2.42 6.15 8.17
C GLU A 7 -1.36 6.70 7.24
N GLY A 8 -1.67 6.72 5.96
CA GLY A 8 -0.70 7.12 4.97
C GLY A 8 -1.29 7.98 3.87
N VAL A 9 -0.40 8.72 3.24
CA VAL A 9 -0.72 9.46 2.01
C VAL A 9 0.03 8.77 0.89
N ILE A 10 -0.68 8.46 -0.19
CA ILE A 10 -0.08 7.78 -1.34
C ILE A 10 -0.29 8.61 -2.60
N ASP A 11 0.80 8.86 -3.33
CA ASP A 11 0.79 9.47 -4.66
C ASP A 11 1.08 8.37 -5.67
N VAL A 12 0.27 8.30 -6.73
CA VAL A 12 0.38 7.23 -7.74
C VAL A 12 0.49 7.84 -9.12
N LYS A 13 1.46 7.37 -9.91
CA LYS A 13 1.60 7.73 -11.32
C LYS A 13 1.95 6.46 -12.11
N GLY A 14 0.93 5.88 -12.80
CA GLY A 14 1.10 4.58 -13.45
C GLY A 14 1.41 3.49 -12.44
N GLU A 15 2.55 2.84 -12.57
CA GLU A 15 3.02 1.82 -11.63
C GLU A 15 3.86 2.40 -10.51
N LYS A 16 4.23 3.67 -10.62
CA LYS A 16 5.05 4.36 -9.63
C LYS A 16 4.21 4.84 -8.46
N PHE A 17 4.78 4.83 -7.27
CA PHE A 17 4.08 5.36 -6.10
C PHE A 17 5.04 5.87 -5.04
N VAL A 18 4.53 6.75 -4.20
CA VAL A 18 5.16 7.17 -2.95
C VAL A 18 4.12 7.00 -1.85
N LEU A 19 4.45 6.20 -0.85
CA LEU A 19 3.63 6.04 0.34
C LEU A 19 4.35 6.67 1.51
N LYS A 20 3.70 7.58 2.20
CA LYS A 20 4.25 8.22 3.41
C LYS A 20 3.37 7.92 4.60
N THR A 21 3.99 7.32 5.62
CA THR A 21 3.37 7.07 6.91
C THR A 21 4.26 7.68 7.99
N PRO A 22 3.77 7.81 9.25
CA PRO A 22 4.60 8.40 10.30
C PRO A 22 5.93 7.69 10.53
N ASP A 23 5.97 6.36 10.41
CA ASP A 23 7.17 5.58 10.75
C ASP A 23 7.95 5.07 9.56
N MET A 24 7.37 5.14 8.36
CA MET A 24 7.94 4.50 7.19
C MET A 24 7.51 5.24 5.92
N ASN A 25 8.46 5.44 5.01
CA ASN A 25 8.17 5.97 3.69
C ASN A 25 8.66 4.98 2.64
N ILE A 26 7.87 4.81 1.59
CA ILE A 26 8.23 3.91 0.49
C ILE A 26 8.15 4.67 -0.83
N TRP A 27 9.19 4.56 -1.64
CA TRP A 27 9.22 5.07 -3.02
C TRP A 27 9.36 3.88 -3.97
N PHE A 28 8.62 3.90 -5.05
CA PHE A 28 8.73 2.87 -6.08
C PHE A 28 8.70 3.54 -7.46
N ASP A 29 9.77 3.37 -8.23
CA ASP A 29 9.91 4.00 -9.54
C ASP A 29 9.45 3.12 -10.71
N GLY A 30 8.81 1.98 -10.40
CA GLY A 30 8.40 0.99 -11.38
C GLY A 30 9.32 -0.24 -11.39
N ARG A 31 10.48 -0.14 -10.78
CA ARG A 31 11.45 -1.25 -10.70
C ARG A 31 12.12 -1.33 -9.35
N ASN A 32 12.69 -0.22 -8.87
CA ASN A 32 13.39 -0.15 -7.59
C ASN A 32 12.44 0.34 -6.51
N GLN A 33 12.54 -0.27 -5.34
CA GLN A 33 11.80 0.17 -4.18
C GLN A 33 12.77 0.61 -3.09
N TRP A 34 12.53 1.79 -2.54
CA TRP A 34 13.25 2.31 -1.38
C TRP A 34 12.29 2.34 -0.21
N THR A 35 12.67 1.70 0.89
CA THR A 35 11.89 1.70 2.11
C THR A 35 12.71 2.37 3.21
N TYR A 36 12.28 3.55 3.62
CA TYR A 36 12.91 4.29 4.71
C TYR A 36 12.21 3.97 6.02
N LEU A 37 12.99 3.54 7.00
CA LEU A 37 12.50 3.26 8.35
C LEU A 37 13.05 4.34 9.27
N GLU A 38 12.18 5.20 9.77
CA GLU A 38 12.57 6.33 10.60
C GLU A 38 13.29 5.89 11.88
N ARG A 39 12.81 4.80 12.49
CA ARG A 39 13.39 4.27 13.73
C ARG A 39 14.88 3.99 13.62
N ASN A 40 15.32 3.44 12.50
CA ASN A 40 16.70 3.02 12.29
C ASN A 40 17.49 4.00 11.43
N GLU A 41 16.83 5.00 10.85
CA GLU A 41 17.41 5.89 9.85
C GLU A 41 18.08 5.08 8.71
N GLU A 42 17.41 4.01 8.29
CA GLU A 42 17.89 3.12 7.24
C GLU A 42 16.98 3.15 6.03
N VAL A 43 17.58 3.06 4.85
CA VAL A 43 16.85 2.91 3.58
C VAL A 43 17.27 1.59 2.96
N ASN A 44 16.31 0.69 2.80
CA ASN A 44 16.53 -0.57 2.10
C ASN A 44 16.15 -0.40 0.63
N VAL A 45 17.06 -0.72 -0.27
CA VAL A 45 16.80 -0.66 -1.71
C VAL A 45 16.63 -2.09 -2.21
N THR A 46 15.49 -2.37 -2.82
CA THR A 46 15.13 -3.71 -3.28
C THR A 46 14.58 -3.70 -4.70
N LEU A 47 14.58 -4.88 -5.33
CA LEU A 47 13.83 -5.14 -6.57
C LEU A 47 12.68 -6.07 -6.20
N PRO A 48 11.53 -5.53 -5.80
CA PRO A 48 10.46 -6.38 -5.28
C PRO A 48 9.83 -7.24 -6.38
N SER A 49 9.46 -8.46 -6.00
CA SER A 49 8.66 -9.33 -6.84
C SER A 49 7.20 -8.84 -6.85
N ASP A 50 6.39 -9.35 -7.80
CA ASP A 50 4.97 -8.99 -7.84
C ASP A 50 4.26 -9.34 -6.53
N GLU A 51 4.61 -10.48 -5.91
CA GLU A 51 4.03 -10.88 -4.63
C GLU A 51 4.40 -9.91 -3.51
N GLU A 52 5.67 -9.49 -3.46
CA GLU A 52 6.12 -8.54 -2.46
C GLU A 52 5.44 -7.18 -2.65
N LEU A 53 5.24 -6.75 -3.89
CA LEU A 53 4.52 -5.51 -4.19
C LEU A 53 3.06 -5.58 -3.75
N GLN A 54 2.41 -6.73 -3.92
CA GLN A 54 1.04 -6.92 -3.44
C GLN A 54 0.93 -6.77 -1.92
N MET A 55 1.97 -7.22 -1.20
CA MET A 55 1.99 -7.13 0.26
C MET A 55 2.26 -5.72 0.77
N THR A 56 3.01 -4.92 0.02
CA THR A 56 3.48 -3.60 0.47
C THR A 56 2.78 -2.44 -0.21
N ASN A 57 2.21 -2.67 -1.39
CA ASN A 57 1.55 -1.62 -2.16
C ASN A 57 0.04 -1.90 -2.22
N PRO A 58 -0.77 -1.15 -1.45
CA PRO A 58 -2.21 -1.37 -1.44
C PRO A 58 -2.87 -1.14 -2.79
N ILE A 59 -2.31 -0.26 -3.64
CA ILE A 59 -2.88 0.01 -4.95
C ILE A 59 -2.67 -1.17 -5.90
N LEU A 60 -1.52 -1.83 -5.83
CA LEU A 60 -1.24 -3.01 -6.66
C LEU A 60 -2.13 -4.19 -6.27
N SER A 61 -2.51 -4.30 -4.99
CA SER A 61 -3.48 -5.31 -4.57
C SER A 61 -4.77 -5.18 -5.38
N LEU A 62 -5.20 -3.96 -5.66
CA LEU A 62 -6.41 -3.72 -6.45
C LEU A 62 -6.22 -4.11 -7.91
N ARG A 63 -5.04 -3.87 -8.49
CA ARG A 63 -4.74 -4.22 -9.88
C ARG A 63 -4.68 -5.72 -10.10
N PHE A 64 -4.22 -6.47 -9.12
CA PHE A 64 -4.03 -7.91 -9.22
C PHE A 64 -5.23 -8.73 -8.75
N TYR A 65 -6.30 -8.09 -8.25
CA TYR A 65 -7.43 -8.83 -7.72
C TYR A 65 -8.09 -9.76 -8.74
N LYS A 66 -8.07 -9.39 -10.03
CA LYS A 66 -8.66 -10.22 -11.08
C LYS A 66 -7.84 -11.48 -11.37
N LYS A 67 -6.54 -11.45 -11.08
CA LYS A 67 -5.65 -12.54 -11.44
C LYS A 67 -5.50 -13.60 -10.35
N GLY A 68 -5.68 -13.26 -9.11
CA GLY A 68 -5.40 -14.18 -8.02
C GLY A 68 -6.43 -14.22 -6.92
N PHE A 69 -7.50 -13.44 -7.03
CA PHE A 69 -8.49 -13.30 -5.97
C PHE A 69 -9.90 -13.32 -6.51
N ASN A 70 -10.83 -13.79 -5.68
CA ASN A 70 -12.25 -13.62 -5.91
C ASN A 70 -12.72 -12.42 -5.09
N ALA A 71 -13.47 -11.53 -5.72
CA ALA A 71 -14.02 -10.36 -5.05
C ALA A 71 -15.43 -10.66 -4.55
N ILE A 72 -15.69 -10.36 -3.27
CA ILE A 72 -16.98 -10.56 -2.63
C ILE A 72 -17.47 -9.22 -2.11
N PHE A 73 -18.64 -8.79 -2.59
CA PHE A 73 -19.27 -7.57 -2.08
C PHE A 73 -19.92 -7.87 -0.74
N LYS A 74 -19.57 -7.11 0.31
CA LYS A 74 -20.07 -7.32 1.68
C LYS A 74 -21.09 -6.29 2.11
N GLY A 75 -21.31 -5.23 1.34
CA GLY A 75 -22.29 -4.20 1.68
C GLY A 75 -21.67 -2.81 1.72
N GLU A 76 -22.31 -1.94 2.49
CA GLU A 76 -21.89 -0.55 2.64
C GLU A 76 -21.49 -0.28 4.08
N SER A 77 -20.55 0.65 4.25
CA SER A 77 -20.13 1.13 5.56
C SER A 77 -19.73 2.60 5.49
N THR A 78 -19.50 3.19 6.67
CA THR A 78 -18.94 4.53 6.77
C THR A 78 -17.52 4.40 7.27
N ALA A 79 -16.56 4.95 6.52
CA ALA A 79 -15.18 4.92 6.89
C ALA A 79 -14.86 5.88 8.04
N ALA A 80 -13.68 5.73 8.64
CA ALA A 80 -13.24 6.59 9.74
C ALA A 80 -13.23 8.09 9.37
N ASN A 81 -13.05 8.39 8.07
CA ASN A 81 -13.08 9.77 7.57
C ASN A 81 -14.50 10.30 7.27
N GLY A 82 -15.55 9.52 7.59
CA GLY A 82 -16.94 9.90 7.36
C GLY A 82 -17.48 9.62 5.96
N LYS A 83 -16.66 9.11 5.06
CA LYS A 83 -17.07 8.81 3.69
C LYS A 83 -17.85 7.50 3.61
N THR A 84 -18.91 7.47 2.80
CA THR A 84 -19.67 6.25 2.54
C THR A 84 -18.92 5.36 1.55
N CYS A 85 -18.78 4.10 1.91
CA CYS A 85 -17.93 3.16 1.19
C CYS A 85 -18.64 1.86 0.86
N TRP A 86 -18.15 1.20 -0.20
CA TRP A 86 -18.45 -0.21 -0.46
C TRP A 86 -17.43 -1.04 0.32
N ASP A 87 -17.89 -2.12 0.97
CA ASP A 87 -17.03 -3.10 1.61
C ASP A 87 -16.85 -4.29 0.68
N ILE A 88 -15.61 -4.59 0.34
CA ILE A 88 -15.26 -5.68 -0.57
C ILE A 88 -14.20 -6.56 0.09
N GLU A 89 -14.38 -7.88 -0.01
CA GLU A 89 -13.37 -8.85 0.38
C GLU A 89 -12.73 -9.46 -0.85
N LEU A 90 -11.41 -9.54 -0.85
CA LEU A 90 -10.65 -10.26 -1.86
C LEU A 90 -10.14 -11.55 -1.24
N VAL A 91 -10.62 -12.69 -1.74
CA VAL A 91 -10.24 -14.02 -1.24
C VAL A 91 -9.30 -14.66 -2.25
N PRO A 92 -8.11 -15.11 -1.83
CA PRO A 92 -7.16 -15.76 -2.75
C PRO A 92 -7.75 -17.01 -3.38
N LYS A 93 -7.56 -17.16 -4.69
CA LYS A 93 -7.98 -18.37 -5.42
C LYS A 93 -7.11 -19.56 -5.09
N LYS A 94 -5.85 -19.33 -4.74
CA LYS A 94 -4.89 -20.35 -4.34
C LYS A 94 -4.40 -20.07 -2.94
N LYS A 95 -3.97 -21.11 -2.23
CA LYS A 95 -3.42 -20.94 -0.89
C LYS A 95 -2.20 -20.03 -0.92
N LYS A 96 -2.23 -18.99 -0.11
CA LYS A 96 -1.16 -18.00 0.07
C LYS A 96 -1.04 -17.71 1.57
N ASP A 97 -0.05 -16.93 1.94
CA ASP A 97 0.09 -16.48 3.34
C ASP A 97 -1.01 -15.50 3.73
N ILE A 98 -1.72 -14.95 2.76
CA ILE A 98 -2.83 -14.03 2.97
C ILE A 98 -4.13 -14.83 3.03
N ASP A 99 -4.92 -14.59 4.08
CA ASP A 99 -6.26 -15.19 4.23
C ASP A 99 -7.30 -14.39 3.46
N VAL A 100 -7.32 -13.07 3.65
CA VAL A 100 -8.27 -12.19 2.97
C VAL A 100 -7.72 -10.77 2.94
N ILE A 101 -8.12 -10.01 1.93
CA ILE A 101 -7.88 -8.56 1.88
C ILE A 101 -9.22 -7.88 1.95
N GLU A 102 -9.39 -7.01 2.95
CA GLU A 102 -10.64 -6.25 3.14
C GLU A 102 -10.44 -4.83 2.64
N LEU A 103 -11.36 -4.37 1.79
CA LEU A 103 -11.29 -3.05 1.17
C LEU A 103 -12.49 -2.21 1.56
N GLN A 104 -12.25 -0.93 1.84
CA GLN A 104 -13.30 0.09 1.84
C GLN A 104 -13.03 1.02 0.66
N ILE A 105 -13.98 1.12 -0.26
CA ILE A 105 -13.84 1.94 -1.47
C ILE A 105 -14.90 3.02 -1.44
N GLU A 106 -14.51 4.28 -1.54
CA GLU A 106 -15.46 5.39 -1.54
C GLU A 106 -16.42 5.27 -2.72
N LYS A 107 -17.72 5.40 -2.42
CA LYS A 107 -18.76 5.27 -3.45
C LYS A 107 -18.68 6.32 -4.54
N LYS A 108 -18.39 7.56 -4.18
CA LYS A 108 -18.37 8.68 -5.14
C LYS A 108 -17.18 8.62 -6.10
N SER A 109 -15.99 8.34 -5.56
CA SER A 109 -14.74 8.42 -6.32
C SER A 109 -14.24 7.08 -6.82
N SER A 110 -14.73 5.97 -6.23
CA SER A 110 -14.21 4.61 -6.45
C SER A 110 -12.74 4.48 -6.02
N ILE A 111 -12.32 5.33 -5.10
CA ILE A 111 -10.95 5.33 -4.57
C ILE A 111 -10.92 4.60 -3.23
N PRO A 112 -9.95 3.70 -3.01
CA PRO A 112 -9.84 3.01 -1.72
C PRO A 112 -9.54 3.99 -0.60
N VAL A 113 -10.21 3.82 0.55
CA VAL A 113 -9.95 4.63 1.75
C VAL A 113 -9.30 3.80 2.85
N SER A 114 -9.45 2.48 2.83
CA SER A 114 -8.72 1.60 3.73
C SER A 114 -8.53 0.22 3.10
N ILE A 115 -7.41 -0.41 3.43
CA ILE A 115 -7.06 -1.74 2.96
C ILE A 115 -6.53 -2.51 4.16
N THR A 116 -7.15 -3.65 4.47
CA THR A 116 -6.71 -4.51 5.56
C THR A 116 -6.27 -5.85 5.00
N ILE A 117 -5.02 -6.21 5.23
CA ILE A 117 -4.49 -7.51 4.84
C ILE A 117 -4.53 -8.40 6.06
N VAL A 118 -5.29 -9.50 5.97
CA VAL A 118 -5.39 -10.49 7.05
C VAL A 118 -4.55 -11.70 6.65
N THR A 119 -3.55 -12.01 7.46
CA THR A 119 -2.67 -13.16 7.21
C THR A 119 -3.27 -14.43 7.81
N LYS A 120 -2.72 -15.58 7.42
CA LYS A 120 -3.15 -16.87 7.96
C LYS A 120 -2.85 -17.05 9.44
N GLN A 121 -1.88 -16.28 9.96
CA GLN A 121 -1.58 -16.25 11.38
C GLN A 121 -2.56 -15.37 12.19
N GLY A 122 -3.51 -14.73 11.51
CA GLY A 122 -4.47 -13.84 12.17
C GLY A 122 -3.96 -12.44 12.40
N ILE A 123 -2.90 -12.04 11.73
CA ILE A 123 -2.38 -10.68 11.82
C ILE A 123 -3.17 -9.79 10.87
N HIS A 124 -3.68 -8.67 11.39
CA HIS A 124 -4.42 -7.67 10.62
C HIS A 124 -3.54 -6.44 10.42
N ASN A 125 -3.20 -6.14 9.18
CA ASN A 125 -2.46 -4.93 8.82
C ASN A 125 -3.40 -4.01 8.04
N THR A 126 -3.75 -2.89 8.63
CA THR A 126 -4.65 -1.91 8.00
C THR A 126 -3.88 -0.67 7.59
N ILE A 127 -4.04 -0.30 6.33
CA ILE A 127 -3.53 0.96 5.80
C ILE A 127 -4.74 1.85 5.54
N ARG A 128 -4.81 2.98 6.25
CA ARG A 128 -5.83 3.99 6.00
C ARG A 128 -5.23 5.01 5.05
N ILE A 129 -5.94 5.23 3.96
CA ILE A 129 -5.47 6.11 2.91
C ILE A 129 -6.16 7.45 3.07
N ASN A 130 -5.41 8.47 3.48
CA ASN A 130 -5.96 9.82 3.64
C ASN A 130 -6.18 10.48 2.28
N GLU A 131 -5.29 10.21 1.33
CA GLU A 131 -5.35 10.82 0.02
C GLU A 131 -4.67 9.93 -1.01
N ILE A 132 -5.30 9.80 -2.19
CA ILE A 132 -4.66 9.23 -3.37
C ILE A 132 -4.68 10.30 -4.46
N LYS A 133 -3.49 10.65 -4.94
CA LYS A 133 -3.35 11.56 -6.08
C LYS A 133 -3.05 10.72 -7.31
N THR A 134 -3.98 10.71 -8.27
CA THR A 134 -3.80 10.00 -9.53
C THR A 134 -3.79 11.00 -10.67
N GLY A 135 -3.07 10.68 -11.73
CA GLY A 135 -2.99 11.55 -12.91
C GLY A 135 -2.32 12.88 -12.62
N VAL A 136 -1.54 12.98 -11.55
CA VAL A 136 -0.85 14.21 -11.20
C VAL A 136 0.33 14.44 -12.11
N ASN A 137 0.60 15.72 -12.32
CA ASN A 137 1.68 16.18 -13.18
C ASN A 137 2.99 16.27 -12.40
N GLN A 138 3.32 15.21 -11.67
CA GLN A 138 4.56 15.11 -10.90
C GLN A 138 5.67 14.54 -11.77
N SER A 139 6.88 15.06 -11.61
CA SER A 139 8.04 14.50 -12.30
C SER A 139 8.37 13.11 -11.77
N ASP A 140 9.03 12.29 -12.57
CA ASP A 140 9.42 10.95 -12.17
C ASP A 140 10.38 10.94 -10.98
N SER A 141 11.11 12.02 -10.75
CA SER A 141 12.01 12.16 -9.61
C SER A 141 11.29 12.13 -8.26
N CYS A 142 9.98 12.42 -8.22
CA CYS A 142 9.19 12.36 -7.00
C CYS A 142 9.03 10.93 -6.48
N PHE A 143 9.27 9.94 -7.32
CA PHE A 143 9.11 8.52 -7.00
C PHE A 143 10.43 7.83 -6.71
N ILE A 144 11.50 8.59 -6.53
CA ILE A 144 12.85 8.12 -6.25
C ILE A 144 13.29 8.68 -4.90
N PHE A 145 13.92 7.83 -4.08
CA PHE A 145 14.51 8.29 -2.82
C PHE A 145 15.70 9.20 -3.10
N GLU A 146 15.76 10.35 -2.43
CA GLU A 146 16.87 11.27 -2.53
C GLU A 146 17.62 11.40 -1.22
N LYS A 147 18.88 11.00 -1.23
CA LYS A 147 19.77 11.00 -0.05
C LYS A 147 19.88 12.37 0.61
N LYS A 148 19.85 13.43 -0.19
CA LYS A 148 19.98 14.81 0.34
C LYS A 148 18.88 15.21 1.30
N GLU A 149 17.69 14.60 1.16
CA GLU A 149 16.56 14.86 2.06
C GLU A 149 16.66 14.06 3.36
N TYR A 150 17.49 13.03 3.36
CA TYR A 150 17.70 12.15 4.52
C TYR A 150 19.20 11.95 4.72
N PRO A 151 19.93 13.02 5.10
CA PRO A 151 21.40 12.97 5.12
C PRO A 151 21.98 11.96 6.10
N ASN A 152 21.23 11.61 7.16
CA ASN A 152 21.70 10.65 8.15
C ASN A 152 21.30 9.21 7.83
N ALA A 153 20.55 8.98 6.75
CA ALA A 153 20.06 7.65 6.42
C ALA A 153 21.19 6.76 5.88
N GLU A 154 21.27 5.55 6.39
CA GLU A 154 22.16 4.52 5.87
C GLU A 154 21.44 3.79 4.73
N ILE A 155 22.08 3.73 3.56
CA ILE A 155 21.52 3.05 2.39
C ILE A 155 22.01 1.60 2.39
N ILE A 156 21.07 0.68 2.46
CA ILE A 156 21.35 -0.76 2.41
C ILE A 156 20.79 -1.27 1.08
N ASP A 157 21.68 -1.58 0.16
CA ASP A 157 21.29 -2.05 -1.17
C ASP A 157 21.18 -3.57 -1.17
N LEU A 158 19.96 -4.07 -1.30
CA LEU A 158 19.66 -5.50 -1.30
C LEU A 158 19.32 -6.05 -2.69
N ARG A 159 19.54 -5.25 -3.72
CA ARG A 159 19.22 -5.64 -5.10
C ARG A 159 20.13 -6.71 -5.66
#